data_168a49c4b293670016e46598a3b5afe9
#
_entry.id   168a49c4b293670016e46598a3b5afe9
#
_cell.length_a   1.000
_cell.length_b   1.000
_cell.length_c   1.000
_cell.angle_alpha   90.00
_cell.angle_beta   90.00
_cell.angle_gamma   90.00
#
_symmetry.space_group_name_H-M   'P 1'
#
loop_
_entity.id
_entity.type
_entity.pdbx_description
1 polymer ?
#
loop_
_entity_poly.entity_id
_entity_poly.type
_entity_poly.pdbx_seq_one_letter_code
_entity_poly.pdbx_strand_id
1 'polypeptide(L)'
;RKSIDNLWKNVEWSWYKQFKDSPYLYWHWSPDQAWVINHKLIGWNETMITYMLAIMGPKYGISPEMYYSGWASQEEYAQEYRADWGRVEDGKMYTNGNTYYGENLQVGVSNGGPLFFIHYSYLGLDPHKFTDKYTNYFENNQKMAKINQRYCIENQGGYVGYGEDCWGLTASDFAWNYQAQ
;
A
#
# COMPACT_ATOMS: atom_id res chain seq x y z
N ARG A 1 9.76 -13.86 20.55
CA ARG A 1 8.36 -13.38 20.65
C ARG A 1 8.23 -12.27 21.68
N LYS A 2 8.59 -12.49 22.99
CA LYS A 2 8.49 -11.46 24.03
C LYS A 2 9.20 -10.14 23.70
N SER A 3 10.36 -10.18 23.04
CA SER A 3 11.09 -8.97 22.63
C SER A 3 10.35 -8.19 21.55
N ILE A 4 9.76 -8.88 20.57
CA ILE A 4 8.95 -8.27 19.49
C ILE A 4 7.69 -7.63 20.09
N ASP A 5 7.00 -8.35 20.98
CA ASP A 5 5.81 -7.84 21.67
C ASP A 5 6.14 -6.56 22.48
N ASN A 6 7.29 -6.54 23.13
CA ASN A 6 7.74 -5.37 23.90
C ASN A 6 8.07 -4.18 22.99
N LEU A 7 8.74 -4.41 21.86
CA LEU A 7 9.01 -3.35 20.90
C LEU A 7 7.71 -2.74 20.38
N TRP A 8 6.81 -3.56 19.86
CA TRP A 8 5.52 -3.08 19.34
C TRP A 8 4.70 -2.30 20.36
N LYS A 9 4.60 -2.79 21.61
CA LYS A 9 3.85 -2.12 22.70
C LYS A 9 4.38 -0.74 23.08
N ASN A 10 5.65 -0.47 22.80
CA ASN A 10 6.30 0.79 23.13
C ASN A 10 6.55 1.71 21.95
N VAL A 11 6.13 1.33 20.74
CA VAL A 11 6.17 2.24 19.59
C VAL A 11 5.18 3.38 19.81
N GLU A 12 5.64 4.60 19.74
CA GLU A 12 4.81 5.81 19.79
C GLU A 12 4.20 6.06 18.39
N TRP A 13 3.19 5.26 18.02
CA TRP A 13 2.56 5.35 16.71
C TRP A 13 2.00 6.74 16.41
N SER A 14 1.48 7.44 17.43
CA SER A 14 0.99 8.81 17.28
C SER A 14 2.08 9.82 16.91
N TRP A 15 3.37 9.52 17.19
CA TRP A 15 4.51 10.32 16.74
C TRP A 15 4.58 10.40 15.22
N TYR A 16 4.28 9.31 14.52
CA TYR A 16 4.33 9.26 13.08
C TYR A 16 3.20 10.03 12.36
N LYS A 17 2.36 10.71 13.10
CA LYS A 17 1.46 11.73 12.56
C LYS A 17 2.19 13.02 12.17
N GLN A 18 3.40 13.26 12.67
CA GLN A 18 4.17 14.50 12.55
C GLN A 18 3.47 15.71 13.19
N PHE A 19 2.18 15.91 12.89
CA PHE A 19 1.34 16.97 13.47
C PHE A 19 0.16 16.34 14.22
N LYS A 20 -0.27 16.99 15.31
CA LYS A 20 -1.35 16.48 16.18
C LYS A 20 -2.61 16.11 15.39
N ASP A 21 -3.00 16.94 14.43
CA ASP A 21 -4.25 16.81 13.69
C ASP A 21 -4.05 16.20 12.29
N SER A 22 -2.88 15.60 12.02
CA SER A 22 -2.64 14.90 10.75
C SER A 22 -3.64 13.75 10.58
N PRO A 23 -4.32 13.65 9.43
CA PRO A 23 -5.24 12.56 9.16
C PRO A 23 -4.54 11.26 8.76
N TYR A 24 -3.23 11.29 8.50
CA TYR A 24 -2.43 10.16 8.06
C TYR A 24 -1.12 10.02 8.84
N LEU A 25 -0.48 8.87 8.70
CA LEU A 25 0.87 8.59 9.19
C LEU A 25 1.91 8.95 8.12
N TYR A 26 3.15 9.16 8.59
CA TYR A 26 4.32 9.33 7.74
C TYR A 26 5.22 8.10 7.79
N TRP A 27 5.93 7.85 6.70
CA TRP A 27 6.79 6.69 6.53
C TRP A 27 8.02 6.73 7.44
N HIS A 28 8.70 7.86 7.49
CA HIS A 28 10.05 7.94 8.02
C HIS A 28 10.20 9.05 9.04
N TRP A 29 10.96 8.76 10.06
CA TRP A 29 11.55 9.73 10.96
C TRP A 29 12.92 9.22 11.43
N SER A 30 13.91 10.13 11.57
CA SER A 30 15.19 9.84 12.18
C SER A 30 15.66 11.00 13.06
N PRO A 31 16.49 10.75 14.09
CA PRO A 31 16.93 11.80 15.00
C PRO A 31 17.85 12.85 14.36
N ASP A 32 18.53 12.50 13.28
CA ASP A 32 19.48 13.33 12.56
C ASP A 32 18.86 14.08 11.36
N GLN A 33 17.84 13.52 10.73
CA GLN A 33 17.21 14.07 9.53
C GLN A 33 15.72 14.36 9.68
N ALA A 34 15.16 14.07 10.86
CA ALA A 34 13.74 14.26 11.16
C ALA A 34 12.84 13.64 10.06
N TRP A 35 12.00 14.43 9.44
CA TRP A 35 10.99 14.01 8.45
C TRP A 35 11.45 14.23 6.99
N VAL A 36 12.75 14.11 6.71
CA VAL A 36 13.34 14.48 5.40
C VAL A 36 12.66 13.81 4.21
N ILE A 37 12.23 12.55 4.33
CA ILE A 37 11.55 11.84 3.24
C ILE A 37 10.14 12.39 3.01
N ASN A 38 9.46 12.83 4.08
CA ASN A 38 8.12 13.42 4.04
C ASN A 38 7.08 12.61 3.25
N HIS A 39 7.26 11.29 3.17
CA HIS A 39 6.36 10.39 2.46
C HIS A 39 5.16 10.03 3.34
N LYS A 40 3.97 10.28 2.84
CA LYS A 40 2.71 10.00 3.54
C LYS A 40 2.30 8.54 3.32
N LEU A 41 1.82 7.90 4.37
CA LEU A 41 1.26 6.55 4.27
C LEU A 41 -0.20 6.63 3.84
N ILE A 42 -0.42 6.87 2.56
CA ILE A 42 -1.73 6.89 1.92
C ILE A 42 -1.77 5.73 0.92
N GLY A 43 -2.72 4.80 1.07
CA GLY A 43 -2.86 3.62 0.22
C GLY A 43 -3.36 3.99 -1.19
N TRP A 44 -3.08 3.16 -2.13
CA TRP A 44 -2.78 1.74 -2.05
C TRP A 44 -1.29 1.48 -2.25
N ASN A 45 -0.67 0.76 -1.31
CA ASN A 45 0.71 0.27 -1.39
C ASN A 45 0.95 -0.83 -0.33
N GLU A 46 2.19 -1.19 -0.05
CA GLU A 46 2.58 -2.27 0.88
C GLU A 46 2.41 -1.93 2.37
N THR A 47 2.08 -0.69 2.74
CA THR A 47 2.21 -0.21 4.14
C THR A 47 0.94 -0.30 4.99
N MET A 48 -0.13 -0.94 4.53
CA MET A 48 -1.38 -1.08 5.30
C MET A 48 -1.16 -1.69 6.68
N ILE A 49 -0.23 -2.63 6.81
CA ILE A 49 0.13 -3.27 8.09
C ILE A 49 0.53 -2.24 9.15
N THR A 50 1.12 -1.11 8.76
CA THR A 50 1.50 -0.04 9.69
C THR A 50 0.28 0.53 10.41
N TYR A 51 -0.81 0.80 9.66
CA TYR A 51 -2.06 1.27 10.26
C TYR A 51 -2.67 0.22 11.18
N MET A 52 -2.65 -1.06 10.80
CA MET A 52 -3.19 -2.13 11.63
C MET A 52 -2.42 -2.24 12.96
N LEU A 53 -1.08 -2.22 12.89
CA LEU A 53 -0.24 -2.25 14.09
C LEU A 53 -0.42 -1.01 14.95
N ALA A 54 -0.58 0.16 14.34
CA ALA A 54 -0.77 1.42 15.04
C ALA A 54 -2.14 1.50 15.72
N ILE A 55 -3.21 1.05 15.07
CA ILE A 55 -4.56 0.99 15.65
C ILE A 55 -4.61 0.00 16.83
N MET A 56 -3.95 -1.15 16.68
CA MET A 56 -3.87 -2.16 17.74
C MET A 56 -2.86 -1.81 18.85
N GLY A 57 -2.09 -0.74 18.70
CA GLY A 57 -1.07 -0.32 19.66
C GLY A 57 -1.66 -0.02 21.05
N PRO A 58 -1.26 -0.77 22.10
CA PRO A 58 -1.98 -0.73 23.38
C PRO A 58 -1.73 0.53 24.23
N LYS A 59 -0.65 1.26 23.96
CA LYS A 59 -0.22 2.39 24.80
C LYS A 59 -0.25 3.72 24.04
N TYR A 60 0.27 3.73 22.83
CA TYR A 60 0.44 4.93 22.02
C TYR A 60 -0.16 4.75 20.62
N GLY A 61 -1.27 4.03 20.57
CA GLY A 61 -1.98 3.76 19.33
C GLY A 61 -2.60 5.00 18.70
N ILE A 62 -3.14 4.80 17.51
CA ILE A 62 -3.93 5.81 16.80
C ILE A 62 -5.40 5.41 16.75
N SER A 63 -6.27 6.38 16.46
CA SER A 63 -7.70 6.10 16.30
C SER A 63 -7.98 5.19 15.10
N PRO A 64 -8.91 4.23 15.20
CA PRO A 64 -9.35 3.41 14.08
C PRO A 64 -9.86 4.21 12.87
N GLU A 65 -10.44 5.38 13.10
CA GLU A 65 -10.89 6.29 12.03
C GLU A 65 -9.76 6.72 11.10
N MET A 66 -8.51 6.69 11.58
CA MET A 66 -7.33 7.01 10.76
C MET A 66 -7.10 5.99 9.63
N TYR A 67 -7.69 4.80 9.69
CA TYR A 67 -7.70 3.92 8.54
C TYR A 67 -8.43 4.56 7.35
N TYR A 68 -9.56 5.22 7.60
CA TYR A 68 -10.34 5.84 6.54
C TYR A 68 -9.93 7.28 6.24
N SER A 69 -9.41 8.03 7.20
CA SER A 69 -8.90 9.37 6.94
C SER A 69 -7.47 9.37 6.38
N GLY A 70 -6.66 8.38 6.68
CA GLY A 70 -5.28 8.26 6.23
C GLY A 70 -5.13 7.26 5.09
N TRP A 71 -5.08 5.98 5.45
CA TRP A 71 -4.81 4.89 4.50
C TRP A 71 -5.79 4.83 3.33
N ALA A 72 -7.07 4.67 3.63
CA ALA A 72 -8.13 4.47 2.63
C ALA A 72 -8.88 5.77 2.32
N SER A 73 -8.28 6.93 2.56
CA SER A 73 -8.91 8.23 2.34
C SER A 73 -9.25 8.46 0.87
N GLN A 74 -10.42 9.03 0.64
CA GLN A 74 -10.89 9.46 -0.67
C GLN A 74 -11.02 11.00 -0.75
N GLU A 75 -10.49 11.70 0.25
CA GLU A 75 -10.45 13.15 0.30
C GLU A 75 -9.44 13.70 -0.74
N GLU A 76 -9.62 14.96 -1.10
CA GLU A 76 -8.84 15.63 -2.15
C GLU A 76 -7.33 15.50 -1.95
N TYR A 77 -6.84 15.74 -0.71
CA TYR A 77 -5.41 15.60 -0.40
C TYR A 77 -4.84 14.19 -0.66
N ALA A 78 -5.69 13.17 -0.49
CA ALA A 78 -5.27 11.78 -0.74
C ALA A 78 -5.33 11.43 -2.23
N GLN A 79 -6.29 11.99 -2.95
CA GLN A 79 -6.38 11.86 -4.40
C GLN A 79 -5.18 12.52 -5.09
N GLU A 80 -4.86 13.75 -4.71
CA GLU A 80 -3.70 14.48 -5.23
C GLU A 80 -2.40 13.73 -4.95
N TYR A 81 -2.24 13.22 -3.72
CA TYR A 81 -1.07 12.45 -3.33
C TYR A 81 -0.90 11.17 -4.16
N ARG A 82 -2.00 10.43 -4.41
CA ARG A 82 -1.95 9.24 -5.27
C ARG A 82 -1.63 9.58 -6.72
N ALA A 83 -2.21 10.65 -7.24
CA ALA A 83 -1.95 11.10 -8.61
C ALA A 83 -0.48 11.48 -8.81
N ASP A 84 0.12 12.17 -7.86
CA ASP A 84 1.52 12.57 -7.89
C ASP A 84 2.46 11.35 -7.75
N TRP A 85 2.25 10.56 -6.70
CA TRP A 85 3.09 9.39 -6.41
C TRP A 85 2.94 8.28 -7.44
N GLY A 86 1.72 7.95 -7.82
CA GLY A 86 1.41 6.87 -8.77
C GLY A 86 1.64 7.25 -10.22
N ARG A 87 1.80 8.52 -10.53
CA ARG A 87 1.95 9.06 -11.91
C ARG A 87 0.88 8.54 -12.86
N VAL A 88 -0.35 8.42 -12.36
CA VAL A 88 -1.48 7.86 -13.09
C VAL A 88 -2.65 8.83 -13.09
N GLU A 89 -3.36 8.92 -14.20
CA GLU A 89 -4.58 9.72 -14.29
C GLU A 89 -5.78 8.96 -13.71
N ASP A 90 -5.84 7.65 -13.91
CA ASP A 90 -6.81 6.75 -13.29
C ASP A 90 -6.28 6.22 -11.94
N GLY A 91 -7.17 5.92 -11.02
CA GLY A 91 -6.79 5.38 -9.70
C GLY A 91 -6.38 6.42 -8.67
N LYS A 92 -6.79 7.67 -8.81
CA LYS A 92 -6.65 8.69 -7.76
C LYS A 92 -7.42 8.31 -6.50
N MET A 93 -8.55 7.67 -6.66
CA MET A 93 -9.39 7.19 -5.57
C MET A 93 -8.78 5.94 -4.95
N TYR A 94 -9.06 5.69 -3.68
CA TYR A 94 -8.75 4.40 -3.05
C TYR A 94 -9.54 3.26 -3.72
N THR A 95 -10.81 3.51 -4.02
CA THR A 95 -11.63 2.62 -4.85
C THR A 95 -11.22 2.79 -6.32
N ASN A 96 -11.15 1.67 -7.03
CA ASN A 96 -10.75 1.67 -8.45
C ASN A 96 -11.97 1.49 -9.36
N GLY A 97 -12.57 0.30 -9.39
CA GLY A 97 -13.76 0.00 -10.19
C GLY A 97 -13.49 -0.30 -11.67
N ASN A 98 -12.27 -0.11 -12.16
CA ASN A 98 -11.89 -0.39 -13.53
C ASN A 98 -11.68 -1.89 -13.77
N THR A 99 -11.71 -2.29 -15.03
CA THR A 99 -11.46 -3.67 -15.46
C THR A 99 -10.15 -3.74 -16.22
N TYR A 100 -9.24 -4.58 -15.74
CA TYR A 100 -7.95 -4.84 -16.36
C TYR A 100 -7.86 -6.34 -16.68
N TYR A 101 -7.58 -6.69 -17.93
CA TYR A 101 -7.43 -8.09 -18.38
C TYR A 101 -8.62 -8.98 -17.99
N GLY A 102 -9.85 -8.43 -17.98
CA GLY A 102 -11.07 -9.13 -17.58
C GLY A 102 -11.35 -9.18 -16.07
N GLU A 103 -10.46 -8.71 -15.22
CA GLU A 103 -10.65 -8.64 -13.78
C GLU A 103 -11.09 -7.23 -13.38
N ASN A 104 -12.25 -7.12 -12.71
CA ASN A 104 -12.72 -5.84 -12.14
C ASN A 104 -12.08 -5.61 -10.78
N LEU A 105 -11.22 -4.59 -10.69
CA LEU A 105 -10.47 -4.24 -9.48
C LEU A 105 -11.28 -3.29 -8.61
N GLN A 106 -11.51 -3.65 -7.34
CA GLN A 106 -12.29 -2.83 -6.40
C GLN A 106 -11.46 -1.73 -5.75
N VAL A 107 -10.25 -2.09 -5.32
CA VAL A 107 -9.30 -1.22 -4.61
C VAL A 107 -7.94 -1.37 -5.23
N GLY A 108 -7.23 -0.27 -5.43
CA GLY A 108 -5.88 -0.26 -5.98
C GLY A 108 -5.63 0.95 -6.86
N VAL A 109 -4.37 1.34 -6.98
CA VAL A 109 -3.92 2.41 -7.87
C VAL A 109 -3.69 1.83 -9.27
N SER A 110 -4.28 2.43 -10.31
CA SER A 110 -4.17 1.94 -11.69
C SER A 110 -4.51 0.42 -11.77
N ASN A 111 -3.68 -0.40 -12.38
CA ASN A 111 -3.84 -1.84 -12.48
C ASN A 111 -3.54 -2.64 -11.19
N GLY A 112 -3.36 -1.95 -10.06
CA GLY A 112 -3.11 -2.53 -8.74
C GLY A 112 -1.67 -2.45 -8.26
N GLY A 113 -0.72 -2.15 -9.13
CA GLY A 113 0.70 -2.03 -8.81
C GLY A 113 1.44 -3.37 -8.67
N PRO A 114 2.68 -3.34 -8.19
CA PRO A 114 3.51 -4.53 -8.04
C PRO A 114 3.00 -5.50 -6.98
N LEU A 115 3.40 -6.77 -7.09
CA LEU A 115 2.90 -7.84 -6.21
C LEU A 115 3.22 -7.63 -4.72
N PHE A 116 4.30 -6.95 -4.38
CA PHE A 116 4.62 -6.73 -2.97
C PHE A 116 3.58 -5.86 -2.25
N PHE A 117 2.77 -5.08 -2.97
CA PHE A 117 1.64 -4.34 -2.39
C PHE A 117 0.61 -5.27 -1.72
N ILE A 118 0.44 -6.47 -2.26
CA ILE A 118 -0.47 -7.47 -1.73
C ILE A 118 0.22 -8.56 -0.90
N HIS A 119 1.53 -8.51 -0.73
CA HIS A 119 2.27 -9.49 0.06
C HIS A 119 2.64 -8.97 1.45
N TYR A 120 3.25 -7.80 1.56
CA TYR A 120 3.84 -7.34 2.81
C TYR A 120 2.83 -7.21 3.95
N SER A 121 1.72 -6.54 3.73
CA SER A 121 0.70 -6.40 4.77
C SER A 121 0.10 -7.74 5.18
N TYR A 122 -0.05 -8.65 4.23
CA TYR A 122 -0.68 -9.95 4.45
C TYR A 122 0.26 -11.05 4.95
N LEU A 123 1.53 -10.74 5.17
CA LEU A 123 2.41 -11.59 6.00
C LEU A 123 1.95 -11.64 7.46
N GLY A 124 1.33 -10.58 7.94
CA GLY A 124 0.84 -10.46 9.31
C GLY A 124 -0.68 -10.43 9.46
N LEU A 125 -1.42 -10.28 8.37
CA LEU A 125 -2.89 -10.19 8.35
C LEU A 125 -3.46 -11.29 7.44
N ASP A 126 -4.41 -12.07 7.96
CA ASP A 126 -5.13 -13.06 7.16
C ASP A 126 -6.14 -12.35 6.25
N PRO A 127 -5.90 -12.29 4.92
CA PRO A 127 -6.77 -11.56 4.01
C PRO A 127 -8.18 -12.14 3.92
N HIS A 128 -8.38 -13.42 4.23
CA HIS A 128 -9.71 -14.05 4.26
C HIS A 128 -10.62 -13.46 5.35
N LYS A 129 -10.02 -12.86 6.38
CA LYS A 129 -10.74 -12.23 7.50
C LYS A 129 -10.81 -10.72 7.39
N PHE A 130 -10.27 -10.16 6.32
CA PHE A 130 -10.16 -8.73 6.16
C PHE A 130 -11.11 -8.22 5.08
N THR A 131 -12.21 -7.63 5.55
CA THR A 131 -13.25 -7.01 4.70
C THR A 131 -13.61 -5.67 5.30
N ASP A 132 -13.73 -4.65 4.47
CA ASP A 132 -14.22 -3.34 4.86
C ASP A 132 -15.36 -2.87 3.94
N LYS A 133 -15.72 -1.58 4.01
CA LYS A 133 -16.77 -1.00 3.17
C LYS A 133 -16.42 -0.94 1.68
N TYR A 134 -15.17 -1.17 1.31
CA TYR A 134 -14.70 -1.06 -0.07
C TYR A 134 -14.57 -2.41 -0.77
N THR A 135 -14.05 -3.43 -0.07
CA THR A 135 -13.80 -4.73 -0.69
C THR A 135 -13.58 -5.86 0.32
N ASN A 136 -13.66 -7.09 -0.17
CA ASN A 136 -13.02 -8.27 0.44
C ASN A 136 -11.56 -8.32 -0.06
N TYR A 137 -10.61 -8.20 0.86
CA TYR A 137 -9.19 -8.07 0.49
C TYR A 137 -8.59 -9.36 -0.07
N PHE A 138 -9.10 -10.53 0.30
CA PHE A 138 -8.65 -11.78 -0.33
C PHE A 138 -9.02 -11.83 -1.82
N GLU A 139 -10.26 -11.52 -2.14
CA GLU A 139 -10.73 -11.49 -3.53
C GLU A 139 -10.04 -10.40 -4.35
N ASN A 140 -9.86 -9.22 -3.76
CA ASN A 140 -9.17 -8.12 -4.42
C ASN A 140 -7.71 -8.46 -4.72
N ASN A 141 -7.00 -9.08 -3.77
CA ASN A 141 -5.61 -9.50 -3.94
C ASN A 141 -5.46 -10.59 -5.00
N GLN A 142 -6.41 -11.54 -5.08
CA GLN A 142 -6.44 -12.53 -6.16
C GLN A 142 -6.59 -11.88 -7.54
N LYS A 143 -7.46 -10.87 -7.65
CA LYS A 143 -7.62 -10.11 -8.91
C LYS A 143 -6.34 -9.36 -9.27
N MET A 144 -5.70 -8.69 -8.32
CA MET A 144 -4.42 -8.02 -8.54
C MET A 144 -3.33 -8.98 -9.01
N ALA A 145 -3.24 -10.15 -8.41
CA ALA A 145 -2.28 -11.17 -8.85
C ALA A 145 -2.53 -11.64 -10.28
N LYS A 146 -3.79 -11.87 -10.65
CA LYS A 146 -4.18 -12.23 -12.03
C LYS A 146 -3.90 -11.10 -13.02
N ILE A 147 -4.21 -9.86 -12.68
CA ILE A 147 -3.90 -8.69 -13.50
C ILE A 147 -2.39 -8.62 -13.76
N ASN A 148 -1.59 -8.77 -12.71
CA ASN A 148 -0.13 -8.76 -12.79
C ASN A 148 0.40 -9.87 -13.70
N GLN A 149 -0.12 -11.09 -13.55
CA GLN A 149 0.21 -12.22 -14.42
C GLN A 149 -0.15 -11.95 -15.88
N ARG A 150 -1.36 -11.49 -16.15
CA ARG A 150 -1.82 -11.20 -17.51
C ARG A 150 -1.03 -10.09 -18.17
N TYR A 151 -0.69 -9.04 -17.42
CA TYR A 151 0.18 -7.98 -17.90
C TYR A 151 1.52 -8.54 -18.42
N CYS A 152 2.14 -9.44 -17.67
CA CYS A 152 3.41 -10.05 -18.09
C CYS A 152 3.25 -11.03 -19.25
N ILE A 153 2.16 -11.79 -19.30
CA ILE A 153 1.89 -12.73 -20.41
C ILE A 153 1.64 -11.97 -21.73
N GLU A 154 0.79 -10.96 -21.71
CA GLU A 154 0.49 -10.16 -22.90
C GLU A 154 1.68 -9.32 -23.34
N ASN A 155 2.52 -8.89 -22.40
CA ASN A 155 3.79 -8.22 -22.62
C ASN A 155 3.78 -7.19 -23.75
N GLN A 156 2.80 -6.29 -23.74
CA GLN A 156 2.64 -5.27 -24.79
C GLN A 156 3.87 -4.37 -24.95
N GLY A 157 4.68 -4.21 -23.88
CA GLY A 157 5.93 -3.46 -23.91
C GLY A 157 7.13 -4.21 -24.47
N GLY A 158 7.00 -5.51 -24.79
CA GLY A 158 8.09 -6.34 -25.31
C GLY A 158 9.26 -6.52 -24.33
N TYR A 159 8.98 -6.55 -23.03
CA TYR A 159 10.00 -6.68 -21.99
C TYR A 159 10.63 -8.08 -21.98
N VAL A 160 11.95 -8.12 -21.93
CA VAL A 160 12.70 -9.38 -21.92
C VAL A 160 12.42 -10.14 -20.62
N GLY A 161 12.03 -11.41 -20.76
CA GLY A 161 11.76 -12.29 -19.63
C GLY A 161 10.29 -12.33 -19.19
N TYR A 162 9.45 -11.40 -19.58
CA TYR A 162 8.03 -11.45 -19.26
C TYR A 162 7.30 -12.51 -20.08
N GLY A 163 6.46 -13.31 -19.43
CA GLY A 163 5.71 -14.38 -20.07
C GLY A 163 4.97 -15.26 -19.08
N GLU A 164 4.47 -16.38 -19.57
CA GLU A 164 3.64 -17.31 -18.79
C GLU A 164 4.38 -17.92 -17.60
N ASP A 165 5.66 -18.21 -17.77
CA ASP A 165 6.52 -18.84 -16.75
C ASP A 165 7.35 -17.81 -15.94
N CYS A 166 7.29 -16.53 -16.32
CA CYS A 166 8.03 -15.47 -15.64
C CYS A 166 7.19 -14.19 -15.55
N TRP A 167 6.56 -14.00 -14.41
CA TRP A 167 5.68 -12.89 -14.17
C TRP A 167 5.76 -12.40 -12.71
N GLY A 168 5.26 -11.19 -12.49
CA GLY A 168 5.24 -10.56 -11.19
C GLY A 168 6.08 -9.28 -11.18
N LEU A 169 5.38 -8.14 -11.20
CA LEU A 169 6.02 -6.84 -11.11
C LEU A 169 6.56 -6.59 -9.72
N THR A 170 7.71 -5.95 -9.62
CA THR A 170 8.36 -5.60 -8.36
C THR A 170 9.10 -4.27 -8.51
N ALA A 171 9.77 -3.86 -7.44
CA ALA A 171 10.73 -2.77 -7.46
C ALA A 171 12.11 -3.31 -7.15
N SER A 172 13.12 -2.83 -7.84
CA SER A 172 14.50 -3.29 -7.63
C SER A 172 15.52 -2.21 -7.98
N ASP A 173 16.74 -2.42 -7.49
CA ASP A 173 17.87 -1.61 -7.91
C ASP A 173 18.35 -2.03 -9.30
N PHE A 174 18.59 -1.04 -10.14
CA PHE A 174 19.40 -1.16 -11.34
C PHE A 174 20.83 -0.75 -11.03
N ALA A 175 21.72 -0.92 -12.02
CA ALA A 175 23.10 -0.55 -11.85
C ALA A 175 23.34 0.92 -11.42
N TRP A 176 22.39 1.81 -11.73
CA TRP A 176 22.51 3.24 -11.52
C TRP A 176 21.35 3.90 -10.75
N ASN A 177 20.23 3.22 -10.58
CA ASN A 177 19.07 3.78 -9.90
C ASN A 177 18.13 2.67 -9.36
N TYR A 178 17.17 3.08 -8.53
CA TYR A 178 16.04 2.26 -8.10
C TYR A 178 14.85 2.53 -9.00
N GLN A 179 14.11 1.49 -9.38
CA GLN A 179 12.93 1.62 -10.22
C GLN A 179 11.86 0.61 -9.80
N ALA A 180 10.61 1.09 -9.67
CA ALA A 180 9.42 0.24 -9.60
C ALA A 180 8.95 -0.09 -11.02
N GLN A 181 8.57 -1.34 -11.25
CA GLN A 181 8.13 -1.86 -12.55
C GLN A 181 6.76 -2.50 -12.40
#